data_bacb9ead61e14309e48f0577552f5273
#
_entry.id   bacb9ead61e14309e48f0577552f5273
#
_cell.length_a   1.000
_cell.length_b   1.000
_cell.length_c   1.000
_cell.angle_alpha   90.00
_cell.angle_beta   90.00
_cell.angle_gamma   90.00
#
_symmetry.space_group_name_H-M   'P 1'
#
loop_
_entity.id
_entity.type
_entity.pdbx_description
1 polymer ?
#
loop_
_entity_poly.entity_id
_entity_poly.type
_entity_poly.pdbx_seq_one_letter_code
_entity_poly.pdbx_strand_id
1 'polypeptide(L)'
;MRGTIGLAGAAALGYALLVEGRHWSANRHLPAPSAAARALLVLGCPPNADGSLGATQRWRVDLALRAWRPGDRVVFSGAALSGLPSEADVMAAYARRCGVPAAAIVCETRARSTWENMLFGADAVRDAPEVMIVSDPLHARRALRMLRRQDPAVATRVVRLPGYRFGEHPWRKTVSAVFESPLKPVVLWVHNRSRTHRGVTARL
;
A
#
# COMPACT_ATOMS: atom_id res chain seq x y z
N MET A 1 5.15 13.97 -39.45
CA MET A 1 4.55 13.05 -38.46
C MET A 1 5.55 12.21 -37.63
N ARG A 2 6.76 11.88 -38.10
CA ARG A 2 7.74 11.08 -37.33
C ARG A 2 8.33 11.78 -36.09
N GLY A 3 8.45 13.09 -36.08
CA GLY A 3 9.04 13.85 -34.94
C GLY A 3 8.14 13.97 -33.70
N THR A 4 6.83 14.06 -33.89
CA THR A 4 5.86 14.20 -32.78
C THR A 4 5.70 12.90 -31.96
N ILE A 5 5.79 11.74 -32.60
CA ILE A 5 5.76 10.44 -31.94
C ILE A 5 7.01 10.24 -31.07
N GLY A 6 8.17 10.71 -31.53
CA GLY A 6 9.43 10.63 -30.75
C GLY A 6 9.40 11.46 -29.48
N LEU A 7 8.88 12.69 -29.53
CA LEU A 7 8.76 13.59 -28.36
C LEU A 7 7.77 13.05 -27.32
N ALA A 8 6.60 12.56 -27.74
CA ALA A 8 5.63 11.97 -26.84
C ALA A 8 6.16 10.70 -26.15
N GLY A 9 6.90 9.84 -26.89
CA GLY A 9 7.55 8.66 -26.34
C GLY A 9 8.64 9.01 -25.31
N ALA A 10 9.48 10.01 -25.61
CA ALA A 10 10.50 10.48 -24.68
C ALA A 10 9.90 11.07 -23.39
N ALA A 11 8.81 11.86 -23.50
CA ALA A 11 8.11 12.40 -22.35
C ALA A 11 7.48 11.31 -21.49
N ALA A 12 6.85 10.30 -22.08
CA ALA A 12 6.28 9.16 -21.37
C ALA A 12 7.35 8.34 -20.63
N LEU A 13 8.49 8.09 -21.28
CA LEU A 13 9.62 7.41 -20.65
C LEU A 13 10.19 8.23 -19.50
N GLY A 14 10.40 9.54 -19.68
CA GLY A 14 10.87 10.43 -18.62
C GLY A 14 9.94 10.44 -17.42
N TYR A 15 8.63 10.47 -17.65
CA TYR A 15 7.64 10.38 -16.58
C TYR A 15 7.68 9.03 -15.85
N ALA A 16 7.79 7.91 -16.59
CA ALA A 16 7.91 6.58 -15.98
C ALA A 16 9.17 6.47 -15.10
N LEU A 17 10.30 6.96 -15.57
CA LEU A 17 11.55 7.00 -14.80
C LEU A 17 11.44 7.88 -13.56
N LEU A 18 10.76 9.02 -13.65
CA LEU A 18 10.48 9.91 -12.50
C LEU A 18 9.64 9.18 -11.44
N VAL A 19 8.57 8.51 -11.86
CA VAL A 19 7.69 7.73 -10.96
C VAL A 19 8.48 6.63 -10.27
N GLU A 20 9.24 5.85 -11.04
CA GLU A 20 10.08 4.77 -10.49
C GLU A 20 11.14 5.31 -9.53
N GLY A 21 11.82 6.40 -9.89
CA GLY A 21 12.82 7.05 -9.03
C GLY A 21 12.24 7.51 -7.69
N ARG A 22 11.03 8.06 -7.69
CA ARG A 22 10.32 8.45 -6.46
C ARG A 22 10.00 7.25 -5.56
N HIS A 23 9.50 6.16 -6.14
CA HIS A 23 9.20 4.93 -5.39
C HIS A 23 10.48 4.28 -4.85
N TRP A 24 11.51 4.18 -5.67
CA TRP A 24 12.80 3.64 -5.27
C TRP A 24 13.44 4.45 -4.12
N SER A 25 13.45 5.77 -4.24
CA SER A 25 13.94 6.66 -3.19
C SER A 25 13.13 6.52 -1.90
N ALA A 26 11.80 6.46 -2.00
CA ALA A 26 10.94 6.28 -0.83
C ALA A 26 11.21 4.95 -0.09
N ASN A 27 11.53 3.89 -0.83
CA ASN A 27 11.86 2.58 -0.24
C ASN A 27 13.25 2.58 0.43
N ARG A 28 14.24 3.26 -0.15
CA ARG A 28 15.63 3.24 0.34
C ARG A 28 15.90 4.16 1.54
N HIS A 29 14.93 4.93 1.94
CA HIS A 29 15.06 5.91 3.02
C HIS A 29 15.17 5.29 4.42
N LEU A 30 14.84 4.01 4.53
CA LEU A 30 14.81 3.27 5.78
C LEU A 30 16.01 2.34 5.91
N PRO A 31 16.41 2.02 7.16
CA PRO A 31 17.44 1.02 7.42
C PRO A 31 17.12 -0.31 6.74
N ALA A 32 18.15 -1.07 6.39
CA ALA A 32 17.97 -2.44 5.95
C ALA A 32 17.46 -3.30 7.12
N PRO A 33 16.58 -4.30 6.87
CA PRO A 33 16.18 -5.21 7.92
C PRO A 33 17.37 -6.04 8.41
N SER A 34 17.41 -6.31 9.72
CA SER A 34 18.36 -7.21 10.37
C SER A 34 17.93 -8.68 10.23
N ALA A 35 18.62 -9.59 10.88
CA ALA A 35 18.24 -11.00 10.93
C ALA A 35 17.16 -11.33 11.98
N ALA A 36 16.75 -10.37 12.81
CA ALA A 36 15.76 -10.58 13.88
C ALA A 36 14.37 -10.92 13.32
N ALA A 37 13.56 -11.59 14.14
CA ALA A 37 12.14 -11.78 13.85
C ALA A 37 11.43 -10.42 13.73
N ARG A 38 10.52 -10.29 12.76
CA ARG A 38 9.95 -9.01 12.38
C ARG A 38 8.43 -9.08 12.32
N ALA A 39 7.79 -7.91 12.35
CA ALA A 39 6.38 -7.78 12.02
C ALA A 39 6.20 -7.07 10.67
N LEU A 40 5.40 -7.66 9.80
CA LEU A 40 5.00 -7.08 8.52
C LEU A 40 3.58 -6.53 8.66
N LEU A 41 3.43 -5.21 8.72
CA LEU A 41 2.13 -4.54 8.78
C LEU A 41 1.65 -4.22 7.37
N VAL A 42 0.72 -5.03 6.88
CA VAL A 42 0.14 -4.91 5.53
C VAL A 42 -1.08 -4.01 5.59
N LEU A 43 -1.01 -2.89 4.86
CA LEU A 43 -2.08 -1.90 4.85
C LEU A 43 -3.24 -2.35 3.97
N GLY A 44 -4.46 -2.20 4.48
CA GLY A 44 -5.69 -2.50 3.78
C GLY A 44 -5.97 -1.55 2.61
N CYS A 45 -6.80 -2.03 1.72
CA CYS A 45 -7.47 -1.25 0.68
C CYS A 45 -8.73 -2.01 0.25
N PRO A 46 -9.74 -1.33 -0.32
CA PRO A 46 -10.99 -1.95 -0.68
C PRO A 46 -10.82 -3.21 -1.55
N PRO A 47 -11.57 -4.29 -1.26
CA PRO A 47 -11.66 -5.47 -2.12
C PRO A 47 -12.39 -5.13 -3.43
N ASN A 48 -12.58 -6.13 -4.30
CA ASN A 48 -13.50 -6.00 -5.42
C ASN A 48 -14.95 -5.82 -4.92
N ALA A 49 -15.84 -5.38 -5.80
CA ALA A 49 -17.24 -5.12 -5.44
C ALA A 49 -18.00 -6.37 -4.94
N ASP A 50 -17.56 -7.55 -5.32
CA ASP A 50 -18.07 -8.86 -4.88
C ASP A 50 -17.42 -9.38 -3.58
N GLY A 51 -16.58 -8.58 -2.95
CA GLY A 51 -15.82 -8.95 -1.74
C GLY A 51 -14.60 -9.83 -2.00
N SER A 52 -14.30 -10.19 -3.24
CA SER A 52 -13.12 -10.97 -3.57
C SER A 52 -11.83 -10.14 -3.49
N LEU A 53 -10.69 -10.83 -3.42
CA LEU A 53 -9.37 -10.21 -3.34
C LEU A 53 -9.09 -9.28 -4.52
N GLY A 54 -9.00 -7.98 -4.24
CA GLY A 54 -8.67 -6.96 -5.23
C GLY A 54 -7.21 -7.05 -5.67
N ALA A 55 -6.95 -6.58 -6.88
CA ALA A 55 -5.61 -6.67 -7.45
C ALA A 55 -4.55 -5.84 -6.67
N THR A 56 -4.94 -4.76 -5.97
CA THR A 56 -4.05 -4.00 -5.09
C THR A 56 -3.80 -4.73 -3.78
N GLN A 57 -4.83 -5.37 -3.21
CA GLN A 57 -4.68 -6.24 -2.04
C GLN A 57 -3.71 -7.38 -2.34
N ARG A 58 -3.92 -8.09 -3.47
CA ARG A 58 -3.03 -9.15 -3.92
C ARG A 58 -1.58 -8.66 -3.99
N TRP A 59 -1.33 -7.55 -4.65
CA TRP A 59 0.02 -7.00 -4.75
C TRP A 59 0.65 -6.72 -3.39
N ARG A 60 -0.10 -6.16 -2.43
CA ARG A 60 0.41 -5.93 -1.06
C ARG A 60 0.73 -7.23 -0.35
N VAL A 61 -0.12 -8.25 -0.47
CA VAL A 61 0.17 -9.57 0.09
C VAL A 61 1.39 -10.19 -0.59
N ASP A 62 1.52 -10.11 -1.92
CA ASP A 62 2.68 -10.63 -2.64
C ASP A 62 3.99 -9.91 -2.22
N LEU A 63 3.92 -8.60 -1.91
CA LEU A 63 5.04 -7.87 -1.31
C LEU A 63 5.40 -8.43 0.07
N ALA A 64 4.40 -8.72 0.91
CA ALA A 64 4.61 -9.32 2.23
C ALA A 64 5.22 -10.72 2.10
N LEU A 65 4.70 -11.57 1.22
CA LEU A 65 5.18 -12.93 0.98
C LEU A 65 6.65 -12.97 0.55
N ARG A 66 7.07 -12.03 -0.29
CA ARG A 66 8.49 -11.92 -0.71
C ARG A 66 9.43 -11.50 0.42
N ALA A 67 8.92 -10.78 1.41
CA ALA A 67 9.70 -10.31 2.55
C ALA A 67 9.64 -11.23 3.76
N TRP A 68 8.57 -12.00 3.88
CA TRP A 68 8.28 -12.87 5.02
C TRP A 68 9.30 -14.01 5.14
N ARG A 69 9.64 -14.34 6.38
CA ARG A 69 10.48 -15.48 6.74
C ARG A 69 9.85 -16.25 7.91
N PRO A 70 10.14 -17.54 8.08
CA PRO A 70 9.75 -18.26 9.29
C PRO A 70 10.18 -17.49 10.55
N GLY A 71 9.24 -17.33 11.49
CA GLY A 71 9.42 -16.52 12.69
C GLY A 71 8.90 -15.07 12.58
N ASP A 72 8.64 -14.55 11.38
CA ASP A 72 8.00 -13.25 11.22
C ASP A 72 6.49 -13.34 11.49
N ARG A 73 5.91 -12.26 12.04
CA ARG A 73 4.46 -12.04 12.15
C ARG A 73 3.97 -11.21 10.97
N VAL A 74 2.80 -11.56 10.41
CA VAL A 74 2.13 -10.76 9.38
C VAL A 74 0.84 -10.21 9.96
N VAL A 75 0.73 -8.89 10.04
CA VAL A 75 -0.46 -8.17 10.49
C VAL A 75 -1.16 -7.59 9.26
N PHE A 76 -2.36 -8.05 8.97
CA PHE A 76 -3.24 -7.45 7.97
C PHE A 76 -4.17 -6.48 8.67
N SER A 77 -4.22 -5.23 8.20
CA SER A 77 -5.05 -4.18 8.81
C SER A 77 -6.02 -3.63 7.78
N GLY A 78 -7.30 -3.53 8.17
CA GLY A 78 -8.37 -2.95 7.37
C GLY A 78 -9.74 -3.53 7.69
N ALA A 79 -10.72 -2.65 7.90
CA ALA A 79 -12.09 -2.99 8.29
C ALA A 79 -12.91 -3.59 7.15
N ALA A 80 -14.07 -4.11 7.50
CA ALA A 80 -15.11 -4.45 6.57
C ALA A 80 -15.75 -3.19 5.96
N LEU A 81 -16.00 -3.22 4.66
CA LEU A 81 -16.97 -2.34 4.03
C LEU A 81 -18.36 -2.95 4.15
N SER A 82 -19.41 -2.12 4.09
CA SER A 82 -20.80 -2.55 4.29
C SER A 82 -21.16 -3.84 3.54
N GLY A 83 -21.48 -4.89 4.27
CA GLY A 83 -21.88 -6.21 3.74
C GLY A 83 -20.74 -7.05 3.14
N LEU A 84 -19.49 -6.61 3.18
CA LEU A 84 -18.34 -7.33 2.67
C LEU A 84 -17.45 -7.86 3.81
N PRO A 85 -16.64 -8.92 3.57
CA PRO A 85 -15.59 -9.31 4.50
C PRO A 85 -14.61 -8.18 4.76
N SER A 86 -13.91 -8.21 5.92
CA SER A 86 -12.89 -7.20 6.20
C SER A 86 -11.74 -7.28 5.19
N GLU A 87 -11.15 -6.12 4.90
CA GLU A 87 -9.95 -6.06 4.04
C GLU A 87 -8.83 -6.95 4.59
N ALA A 88 -8.69 -6.97 5.93
CA ALA A 88 -7.71 -7.81 6.63
C ALA A 88 -7.97 -9.30 6.41
N ASP A 89 -9.22 -9.76 6.56
CA ASP A 89 -9.57 -11.18 6.42
C ASP A 89 -9.38 -11.68 4.98
N VAL A 90 -9.76 -10.87 3.99
CA VAL A 90 -9.58 -11.19 2.56
C VAL A 90 -8.08 -11.37 2.23
N MET A 91 -7.23 -10.47 2.70
CA MET A 91 -5.78 -10.56 2.51
C MET A 91 -5.18 -11.74 3.27
N ALA A 92 -5.59 -11.97 4.52
CA ALA A 92 -5.14 -13.08 5.35
C ALA A 92 -5.50 -14.44 4.74
N ALA A 93 -6.71 -14.57 4.19
CA ALA A 93 -7.14 -15.78 3.50
C ALA A 93 -6.25 -16.10 2.29
N TYR A 94 -5.84 -15.09 1.54
CA TYR A 94 -4.91 -15.26 0.43
C TYR A 94 -3.51 -15.65 0.92
N ALA A 95 -2.98 -14.99 1.95
CA ALA A 95 -1.67 -15.31 2.53
C ALA A 95 -1.59 -16.76 3.05
N ARG A 96 -2.66 -17.24 3.73
CA ARG A 96 -2.76 -18.64 4.16
C ARG A 96 -2.69 -19.63 2.99
N ARG A 97 -3.42 -19.35 1.89
CA ARG A 97 -3.34 -20.19 0.68
C ARG A 97 -1.94 -20.19 0.05
N CYS A 98 -1.18 -19.12 0.24
CA CYS A 98 0.21 -19.01 -0.21
C CYS A 98 1.23 -19.58 0.78
N GLY A 99 0.79 -20.26 1.86
CA GLY A 99 1.67 -21.00 2.76
C GLY A 99 2.10 -20.26 4.03
N VAL A 100 1.58 -19.06 4.32
CA VAL A 100 1.84 -18.40 5.62
C VAL A 100 1.04 -19.13 6.71
N PRO A 101 1.69 -19.64 7.75
CA PRO A 101 1.01 -20.34 8.85
C PRO A 101 -0.02 -19.43 9.54
N ALA A 102 -1.17 -19.98 9.89
CA ALA A 102 -2.22 -19.22 10.58
C ALA A 102 -1.71 -18.57 11.88
N ALA A 103 -0.84 -19.25 12.61
CA ALA A 103 -0.24 -18.74 13.85
C ALA A 103 0.66 -17.50 13.63
N ALA A 104 1.16 -17.28 12.41
CA ALA A 104 1.95 -16.11 12.05
C ALA A 104 1.09 -14.92 11.60
N ILE A 105 -0.23 -15.09 11.45
CA ILE A 105 -1.14 -14.09 10.91
C ILE A 105 -1.97 -13.46 12.02
N VAL A 106 -2.03 -12.13 12.04
CA VAL A 106 -2.91 -11.33 12.88
C VAL A 106 -3.79 -10.47 11.97
N CYS A 107 -5.10 -10.43 12.21
CA CYS A 107 -6.05 -9.56 11.52
C CYS A 107 -6.48 -8.41 12.45
N GLU A 108 -6.25 -7.19 12.02
CA GLU A 108 -6.79 -5.97 12.61
C GLU A 108 -7.94 -5.49 11.70
N THR A 109 -9.17 -5.57 12.17
CA THR A 109 -10.38 -5.41 11.35
C THR A 109 -11.18 -4.12 11.62
N ARG A 110 -10.63 -3.17 12.38
CA ARG A 110 -11.31 -1.92 12.76
C ARG A 110 -10.94 -0.73 11.87
N ALA A 111 -9.72 -0.74 11.32
CA ALA A 111 -9.16 0.39 10.59
C ALA A 111 -9.92 0.69 9.29
N ARG A 112 -10.43 1.91 9.14
CA ARG A 112 -11.16 2.42 7.96
C ARG A 112 -10.38 3.48 7.18
N SER A 113 -9.17 3.79 7.61
CA SER A 113 -8.30 4.80 7.01
C SER A 113 -6.83 4.45 7.21
N THR A 114 -5.94 5.07 6.41
CA THR A 114 -4.49 4.89 6.63
C THR A 114 -4.05 5.36 8.02
N TRP A 115 -4.70 6.38 8.57
CA TRP A 115 -4.45 6.84 9.94
C TRP A 115 -4.75 5.75 10.96
N GLU A 116 -5.92 5.12 10.83
CA GLU A 116 -6.36 4.03 11.73
C GLU A 116 -5.57 2.75 11.50
N ASN A 117 -5.17 2.42 10.25
CA ASN A 117 -4.25 1.32 10.00
C ASN A 117 -2.94 1.47 10.80
N MET A 118 -2.42 2.71 10.92
CA MET A 118 -1.23 2.95 11.73
C MET A 118 -1.55 2.91 13.22
N LEU A 119 -2.66 3.49 13.66
CA LEU A 119 -3.06 3.54 15.06
C LEU A 119 -3.29 2.12 15.63
N PHE A 120 -4.15 1.35 15.00
CA PHE A 120 -4.52 0.02 15.47
C PHE A 120 -3.47 -1.05 15.12
N GLY A 121 -2.80 -0.88 13.97
CA GLY A 121 -1.72 -1.77 13.56
C GLY A 121 -0.47 -1.63 14.45
N ALA A 122 -0.19 -0.44 14.99
CA ALA A 122 0.92 -0.22 15.92
C ALA A 122 0.81 -1.12 17.16
N ASP A 123 -0.39 -1.29 17.71
CA ASP A 123 -0.62 -2.16 18.85
C ASP A 123 -0.26 -3.63 18.53
N ALA A 124 -0.62 -4.10 17.34
CA ALA A 124 -0.36 -5.48 16.91
C ALA A 124 1.12 -5.77 16.60
N VAL A 125 1.94 -4.73 16.45
CA VAL A 125 3.39 -4.87 16.18
C VAL A 125 4.27 -4.29 17.30
N ARG A 126 3.68 -3.92 18.42
CA ARG A 126 4.35 -3.19 19.51
C ARG A 126 5.54 -3.94 20.12
N ASP A 127 5.48 -5.26 20.18
CA ASP A 127 6.50 -6.15 20.73
C ASP A 127 7.58 -6.56 19.68
N ALA A 128 7.36 -6.28 18.40
CA ALA A 128 8.30 -6.67 17.37
C ALA A 128 9.57 -5.79 17.40
N PRO A 129 10.77 -6.39 17.30
CA PRO A 129 12.02 -5.63 17.26
C PRO A 129 12.16 -4.79 15.99
N GLU A 130 11.61 -5.24 14.87
CA GLU A 130 11.56 -4.52 13.60
C GLU A 130 10.17 -4.61 12.97
N VAL A 131 9.76 -3.52 12.32
CA VAL A 131 8.45 -3.42 11.65
C VAL A 131 8.66 -3.05 10.18
N MET A 132 7.97 -3.76 9.29
CA MET A 132 7.89 -3.40 7.87
C MET A 132 6.49 -2.92 7.54
N ILE A 133 6.34 -1.70 7.07
CA ILE A 133 5.06 -1.20 6.52
C ILE A 133 4.95 -1.69 5.08
N VAL A 134 4.02 -2.61 4.82
CA VAL A 134 3.84 -3.25 3.52
C VAL A 134 2.76 -2.54 2.72
N SER A 135 3.18 -1.80 1.73
CA SER A 135 2.36 -1.14 0.71
C SER A 135 3.28 -0.71 -0.45
N ASP A 136 2.74 0.02 -1.42
CA ASP A 136 3.62 0.72 -2.35
C ASP A 136 4.50 1.74 -1.57
N PRO A 137 5.74 1.98 -2.04
CA PRO A 137 6.71 2.76 -1.25
C PRO A 137 6.28 4.18 -0.90
N LEU A 138 5.55 4.88 -1.77
CA LEU A 138 5.09 6.25 -1.50
C LEU A 138 3.99 6.25 -0.44
N HIS A 139 3.04 5.31 -0.52
CA HIS A 139 2.00 5.13 0.48
C HIS A 139 2.60 4.69 1.83
N ALA A 140 3.54 3.73 1.84
CA ALA A 140 4.23 3.31 3.05
C ALA A 140 4.98 4.48 3.72
N ARG A 141 5.64 5.35 2.94
CA ARG A 141 6.28 6.57 3.45
C ARG A 141 5.27 7.55 4.06
N ARG A 142 4.06 7.70 3.47
CA ARG A 142 2.97 8.50 4.07
C ARG A 142 2.50 7.88 5.38
N ALA A 143 2.26 6.58 5.40
CA ALA A 143 1.83 5.84 6.58
C ALA A 143 2.85 5.98 7.72
N LEU A 144 4.15 5.87 7.43
CA LEU A 144 5.20 6.09 8.41
C LEU A 144 5.19 7.51 9.02
N ARG A 145 4.88 8.55 8.20
CA ARG A 145 4.73 9.91 8.76
C ARG A 145 3.56 10.01 9.75
N MET A 146 2.48 9.24 9.52
CA MET A 146 1.35 9.15 10.45
C MET A 146 1.75 8.38 11.71
N LEU A 147 2.42 7.25 11.57
CA LEU A 147 2.92 6.45 12.68
C LEU A 147 3.87 7.24 13.58
N ARG A 148 4.77 8.05 13.01
CA ARG A 148 5.68 8.91 13.78
C ARG A 148 4.96 9.92 14.68
N ARG A 149 3.73 10.31 14.33
CA ARG A 149 2.90 11.21 15.13
C ARG A 149 2.10 10.49 16.20
N GLN A 150 1.75 9.22 15.95
CA GLN A 150 0.89 8.41 16.82
C GLN A 150 1.70 7.59 17.84
N ASP A 151 2.74 6.93 17.35
CA ASP A 151 3.62 6.06 18.15
C ASP A 151 5.07 6.19 17.65
N PRO A 152 5.82 7.19 18.14
CA PRO A 152 7.22 7.39 17.79
C PRO A 152 8.09 6.18 18.12
N ALA A 153 7.78 5.44 19.20
CA ALA A 153 8.56 4.29 19.63
C ALA A 153 8.47 3.12 18.64
N VAL A 154 7.29 2.83 18.10
CA VAL A 154 7.13 1.86 17.01
C VAL A 154 7.77 2.39 15.73
N ALA A 155 7.61 3.68 15.44
CA ALA A 155 8.12 4.28 14.20
C ALA A 155 9.66 4.24 14.08
N THR A 156 10.41 4.29 15.19
CA THR A 156 11.86 4.16 15.17
C THR A 156 12.37 2.78 14.78
N ARG A 157 11.54 1.76 14.91
CA ARG A 157 11.83 0.37 14.55
C ARG A 157 11.41 0.00 13.13
N VAL A 158 10.89 0.98 12.37
CA VAL A 158 10.47 0.72 10.99
C VAL A 158 11.69 0.59 10.09
N VAL A 159 11.78 -0.55 9.42
CA VAL A 159 12.82 -0.90 8.45
C VAL A 159 12.23 -1.00 7.04
N ARG A 160 13.10 -0.92 6.03
CA ARG A 160 12.65 -0.97 4.64
C ARG A 160 12.11 -2.35 4.26
N LEU A 161 11.08 -2.35 3.42
CA LEU A 161 10.61 -3.56 2.77
C LEU A 161 11.63 -3.98 1.70
N PRO A 162 12.20 -5.21 1.75
CA PRO A 162 13.12 -5.71 0.74
C PRO A 162 12.38 -6.08 -0.55
N GLY A 163 13.16 -6.34 -1.63
CA GLY A 163 12.59 -6.90 -2.87
C GLY A 163 11.85 -5.90 -3.74
N TYR A 164 12.19 -4.59 -3.65
CA TYR A 164 11.69 -3.61 -4.62
C TYR A 164 12.07 -4.01 -6.05
N ARG A 165 11.07 -4.04 -6.93
CA ARG A 165 11.25 -4.36 -8.35
C ARG A 165 10.94 -3.14 -9.20
N PHE A 166 11.93 -2.71 -9.97
CA PHE A 166 11.77 -1.66 -10.96
C PHE A 166 10.81 -2.12 -12.07
N GLY A 167 9.91 -1.25 -12.52
CA GLY A 167 8.93 -1.57 -13.57
C GLY A 167 7.77 -2.48 -13.13
N GLU A 168 7.75 -2.99 -11.88
CA GLU A 168 6.63 -3.78 -11.38
C GLU A 168 5.39 -2.90 -11.18
N HIS A 169 4.25 -3.30 -11.76
CA HIS A 169 2.96 -2.60 -11.66
C HIS A 169 3.03 -1.08 -11.97
N PRO A 170 3.52 -0.68 -13.16
CA PRO A 170 3.80 0.73 -13.46
C PRO A 170 2.57 1.62 -13.35
N TRP A 171 1.39 1.11 -13.75
CA TRP A 171 0.13 1.84 -13.61
C TRP A 171 -0.22 2.14 -12.15
N ARG A 172 -0.07 1.16 -11.24
CA ARG A 172 -0.35 1.35 -9.81
C ARG A 172 0.60 2.34 -9.17
N LYS A 173 1.89 2.26 -9.52
CA LYS A 173 2.90 3.22 -9.07
C LYS A 173 2.59 4.64 -9.58
N THR A 174 2.14 4.77 -10.82
CA THR A 174 1.70 6.06 -11.39
C THR A 174 0.52 6.62 -10.60
N VAL A 175 -0.52 5.83 -10.36
CA VAL A 175 -1.69 6.24 -9.58
C VAL A 175 -1.25 6.65 -8.16
N SER A 176 -0.44 5.86 -7.49
CA SER A 176 0.10 6.19 -6.16
C SER A 176 0.91 7.49 -6.19
N ALA A 177 1.77 7.69 -7.19
CA ALA A 177 2.58 8.90 -7.33
C ALA A 177 1.72 10.16 -7.48
N VAL A 178 0.59 10.08 -8.18
CA VAL A 178 -0.38 11.17 -8.33
C VAL A 178 -1.10 11.44 -7.01
N PHE A 179 -1.61 10.39 -6.33
CA PHE A 179 -2.32 10.53 -5.05
C PHE A 179 -1.43 10.99 -3.90
N GLU A 180 -0.13 10.70 -3.95
CA GLU A 180 0.85 11.13 -2.96
C GLU A 180 1.58 12.43 -3.38
N SER A 181 1.13 13.09 -4.45
CA SER A 181 1.66 14.37 -4.92
C SER A 181 0.90 15.57 -4.32
N PRO A 182 1.48 16.77 -4.36
CA PRO A 182 0.76 18.02 -4.05
C PRO A 182 -0.44 18.27 -4.97
N LEU A 183 -0.51 17.59 -6.13
CA LEU A 183 -1.60 17.68 -7.10
C LEU A 183 -2.85 16.88 -6.70
N LYS A 184 -2.80 16.13 -5.58
CA LYS A 184 -3.95 15.35 -5.08
C LYS A 184 -5.27 16.15 -5.04
N PRO A 185 -5.32 17.40 -4.52
CA PRO A 185 -6.56 18.17 -4.49
C PRO A 185 -7.12 18.44 -5.89
N VAL A 186 -6.23 18.72 -6.86
CA VAL A 186 -6.62 19.00 -8.26
C VAL A 186 -7.18 17.74 -8.91
N VAL A 187 -6.54 16.59 -8.72
CA VAL A 187 -6.99 15.30 -9.26
C VAL A 187 -8.35 14.92 -8.68
N LEU A 188 -8.56 15.08 -7.39
CA LEU A 188 -9.85 14.81 -6.74
C LEU A 188 -10.94 15.77 -7.24
N TRP A 189 -10.62 17.05 -7.44
CA TRP A 189 -11.55 18.05 -7.97
C TRP A 189 -11.99 17.70 -9.41
N VAL A 190 -11.05 17.33 -10.29
CA VAL A 190 -11.35 16.90 -11.66
C VAL A 190 -12.21 15.62 -11.65
N HIS A 191 -11.87 14.65 -10.80
CA HIS A 191 -12.62 13.39 -10.70
C HIS A 191 -14.06 13.61 -10.21
N ASN A 192 -14.27 14.46 -9.22
CA ASN A 192 -15.61 14.78 -8.71
C ASN A 192 -16.43 15.55 -9.75
N ARG A 193 -15.83 16.48 -10.49
CA ARG A 193 -16.52 17.20 -11.57
C ARG A 193 -17.00 16.28 -12.70
N SER A 194 -16.22 15.27 -13.08
CA SER A 194 -16.61 14.29 -14.10
C SER A 194 -17.76 13.38 -13.66
N ARG A 195 -17.95 13.17 -12.35
CA ARG A 195 -19.08 12.41 -11.79
C ARG A 195 -20.38 13.21 -11.76
N THR A 196 -20.33 14.50 -11.46
CA THR A 196 -21.51 15.38 -11.47
C THR A 196 -22.08 15.58 -12.88
N HIS A 197 -21.24 15.61 -13.90
CA HIS A 197 -21.71 15.68 -15.29
C HIS A 197 -22.34 14.38 -15.82
N ARG A 198 -21.99 13.22 -15.29
CA ARG A 198 -22.64 11.93 -15.68
C ARG A 198 -23.95 11.68 -14.95
N GLY A 199 -24.24 12.35 -13.85
CA GLY A 199 -25.50 12.26 -13.11
C GLY A 199 -26.63 13.13 -13.65
N VAL A 200 -26.34 14.11 -14.50
CA VAL A 200 -27.34 15.03 -15.06
C VAL A 200 -27.91 14.54 -16.40
N THR A 201 -27.20 13.67 -17.13
CA THR A 201 -27.68 13.10 -18.42
C THR A 201 -28.51 11.84 -18.29
N ALA A 202 -28.78 11.35 -17.06
CA ALA A 202 -29.60 10.15 -16.82
C ALA A 202 -31.03 10.49 -16.33
N ARG A 203 -31.47 11.75 -16.44
CA ARG A 203 -32.84 12.19 -16.17
C ARG A 203 -33.32 13.19 -17.24
N LEU A 204 -33.54 12.70 -18.44
CA LEU A 204 -34.44 13.27 -19.44
C LEU A 204 -35.06 12.12 -20.24
#